data_44f6e19b08ca88f6db3ee6976d928c13
#
_entry.id   44f6e19b08ca88f6db3ee6976d928c13
#
_cell.length_a   1.000
_cell.length_b   1.000
_cell.length_c   1.000
_cell.angle_alpha   90.00
_cell.angle_beta   90.00
_cell.angle_gamma   90.00
#
_symmetry.space_group_name_H-M   'P 1'
#
loop_
_entity.id
_entity.type
_entity.pdbx_description
1 polymer ?
#
loop_
_entity_poly.entity_id
_entity_poly.type
_entity_poly.pdbx_seq_one_letter_code
_entity_poly.pdbx_strand_id
1 'polypeptide(L)'
;MTREKSIQATVDYFTSGEFTQTLARRVAYRTESQNADSGPVLLSYLTDEMIPALQALGFDYLIVENPVGGKGPFLLARRMEPEAALTLLTYGHGDVVRGYDDQWREGLSPWELVQDGNRWYGRGTADNKGQHTINLAALEQVLKARNGHLGYNVKIILEMGEEDGSPGLNEVCAQYRDWLSADLFIASDGPRISAARPTLFLGSRGVFNFELRVEAREGAHHSGNWGGLLSNPGIRLAHALAGMVDARGRILVPGLRPPAISATMRHILADIELGGGATDPAIDPGWGEPGLTAAEKLYGWNTLDVLAFVTGNPHKPAHAIPPRANAHCHMRYVVGSDAANFGRHIRRHLDDNGFADVEMVNAVSHYAATRLDPNDLWVEWGKESITRTSGVSAAVLPNFGGGLPNACFSETLGLPTLWVPHSYPACSQHAPNEHILADTTLEALKIMTGLLWDLAEQGADIVRQRSQLQKSQSAETV
;
A
#
# COMPACT_ATOMS: atom_id res chain seq x y z
N MET A 1 25.32 -10.30 -22.62
CA MET A 1 24.50 -11.47 -22.18
C MET A 1 23.09 -11.22 -22.70
N THR A 2 22.18 -12.21 -22.77
CA THR A 2 20.79 -11.99 -23.18
C THR A 2 19.86 -11.89 -21.97
N ARG A 3 18.62 -11.43 -22.17
CA ARG A 3 17.57 -11.36 -21.17
C ARG A 3 17.35 -12.73 -20.48
N GLU A 4 17.27 -13.78 -21.26
CA GLU A 4 17.03 -15.16 -20.79
C GLU A 4 18.20 -15.66 -19.90
N LYS A 5 19.44 -15.31 -20.28
CA LYS A 5 20.61 -15.65 -19.48
C LYS A 5 20.66 -14.87 -18.17
N SER A 6 20.18 -13.61 -18.16
CA SER A 6 20.06 -12.85 -16.92
C SER A 6 19.01 -13.46 -15.99
N ILE A 7 17.87 -13.87 -16.52
CA ILE A 7 16.82 -14.58 -15.77
C ILE A 7 17.35 -15.92 -15.23
N GLN A 8 18.11 -16.67 -16.05
CA GLN A 8 18.72 -17.93 -15.57
C GLN A 8 19.72 -17.70 -14.44
N ALA A 9 20.56 -16.65 -14.53
CA ALA A 9 21.47 -16.30 -13.44
C ALA A 9 20.72 -15.97 -12.14
N THR A 10 19.54 -15.37 -12.25
CA THR A 10 18.65 -15.11 -11.10
C THR A 10 18.10 -16.41 -10.50
N VAL A 11 17.76 -17.38 -11.33
CA VAL A 11 17.37 -18.73 -10.87
C VAL A 11 18.52 -19.41 -10.14
N ASP A 12 19.73 -19.34 -10.69
CA ASP A 12 20.94 -19.92 -10.09
C ASP A 12 21.27 -19.26 -8.75
N TYR A 13 21.14 -17.94 -8.65
CA TYR A 13 21.28 -17.18 -7.38
C TYR A 13 20.24 -17.61 -6.33
N PHE A 14 18.99 -17.79 -6.72
CA PHE A 14 17.95 -18.27 -5.80
C PHE A 14 18.24 -19.71 -5.33
N THR A 15 18.58 -20.60 -6.24
CA THR A 15 18.84 -22.02 -5.93
C THR A 15 20.14 -22.25 -5.16
N SER A 16 21.13 -21.34 -5.24
CA SER A 16 22.34 -21.38 -4.41
C SER A 16 22.06 -21.15 -2.92
N GLY A 17 20.89 -20.60 -2.58
CA GLY A 17 20.53 -20.23 -1.21
C GLY A 17 21.03 -18.84 -0.78
N GLU A 18 21.72 -18.10 -1.64
CA GLU A 18 22.20 -16.74 -1.33
C GLU A 18 21.05 -15.77 -1.05
N PHE A 19 19.96 -15.86 -1.82
CA PHE A 19 18.75 -15.07 -1.57
C PHE A 19 18.20 -15.33 -0.17
N THR A 20 18.06 -16.60 0.20
CA THR A 20 17.50 -17.01 1.48
C THR A 20 18.37 -16.53 2.65
N GLN A 21 19.69 -16.60 2.52
CA GLN A 21 20.63 -16.10 3.52
C GLN A 21 20.49 -14.57 3.69
N THR A 22 20.35 -13.83 2.60
CA THR A 22 20.15 -12.38 2.63
C THR A 22 18.82 -12.02 3.31
N LEU A 23 17.74 -12.70 2.94
CA LEU A 23 16.44 -12.49 3.57
C LEU A 23 16.46 -12.82 5.06
N ALA A 24 17.14 -13.93 5.46
CA ALA A 24 17.28 -14.30 6.86
C ALA A 24 17.98 -13.22 7.71
N ARG A 25 19.07 -12.64 7.19
CA ARG A 25 19.74 -11.52 7.88
C ARG A 25 18.81 -10.33 8.07
N ARG A 26 18.03 -9.98 7.05
CA ARG A 26 17.09 -8.84 7.10
C ARG A 26 15.92 -9.08 8.06
N VAL A 27 15.37 -10.28 8.07
CA VAL A 27 14.30 -10.68 9.00
C VAL A 27 14.76 -10.60 10.46
N ALA A 28 16.04 -10.90 10.75
CA ALA A 28 16.58 -10.88 12.10
C ALA A 28 16.61 -9.51 12.77
N TYR A 29 16.53 -8.41 12.01
CA TYR A 29 16.37 -7.06 12.58
C TYR A 29 14.95 -6.84 13.08
N ARG A 30 14.79 -6.55 14.38
CA ARG A 30 13.49 -6.27 15.02
C ARG A 30 13.07 -4.82 14.81
N THR A 31 12.81 -4.45 13.58
CA THR A 31 12.53 -3.08 13.16
C THR A 31 11.06 -2.68 13.34
N GLU A 32 10.52 -2.92 14.53
CA GLU A 32 9.12 -2.61 14.90
C GLU A 32 8.95 -1.09 15.09
N SER A 33 8.57 -0.36 14.04
CA SER A 33 8.46 1.11 14.07
C SER A 33 7.47 1.65 15.10
N GLN A 34 6.47 0.84 15.47
CA GLN A 34 5.45 1.19 16.47
C GLN A 34 5.95 1.14 17.92
N ASN A 35 7.18 0.70 18.17
CA ASN A 35 7.79 0.69 19.48
C ASN A 35 8.63 1.95 19.70
N ALA A 36 8.42 2.65 20.82
CA ALA A 36 9.08 3.92 21.11
C ALA A 36 10.62 3.83 21.16
N ASP A 37 11.16 2.66 21.54
CA ASP A 37 12.60 2.44 21.70
C ASP A 37 13.28 1.84 20.46
N SER A 38 12.58 1.74 19.33
CA SER A 38 13.09 1.09 18.11
C SER A 38 14.10 1.92 17.32
N GLY A 39 14.23 3.21 17.59
CA GLY A 39 15.09 4.13 16.83
C GLY A 39 16.50 3.58 16.52
N PRO A 40 17.26 3.03 17.47
CA PRO A 40 18.58 2.47 17.23
C PRO A 40 18.58 1.29 16.24
N VAL A 41 17.62 0.35 16.34
CA VAL A 41 17.56 -0.80 15.44
C VAL A 41 17.05 -0.42 14.04
N LEU A 42 16.18 0.57 13.94
CA LEU A 42 15.76 1.13 12.65
C LEU A 42 16.95 1.73 11.90
N LEU A 43 17.79 2.48 12.59
CA LEU A 43 19.02 3.02 12.02
C LEU A 43 20.02 1.92 11.67
N SER A 44 20.24 0.93 12.56
CA SER A 44 21.16 -0.18 12.31
C SER A 44 20.77 -1.00 11.07
N TYR A 45 19.47 -1.19 10.81
CA TYR A 45 19.05 -1.86 9.58
C TYR A 45 19.56 -1.13 8.33
N LEU A 46 19.51 0.20 8.34
CA LEU A 46 20.02 0.99 7.22
C LEU A 46 21.54 0.98 7.16
N THR A 47 22.24 1.18 8.30
CA THR A 47 23.70 1.32 8.31
C THR A 47 24.45 0.01 8.15
N ASP A 48 23.96 -1.08 8.76
CA ASP A 48 24.70 -2.33 8.89
C ASP A 48 24.29 -3.37 7.83
N GLU A 49 23.08 -3.29 7.28
CA GLU A 49 22.59 -4.21 6.24
C GLU A 49 22.40 -3.53 4.88
N MET A 50 21.68 -2.38 4.82
CA MET A 50 21.28 -1.82 3.53
C MET A 50 22.39 -1.02 2.85
N ILE A 51 23.11 -0.18 3.58
CA ILE A 51 24.20 0.63 3.01
C ILE A 51 25.32 -0.24 2.44
N PRO A 52 25.85 -1.28 3.15
CA PRO A 52 26.87 -2.15 2.57
C PRO A 52 26.39 -2.86 1.31
N ALA A 53 25.13 -3.33 1.29
CA ALA A 53 24.55 -3.97 0.12
C ALA A 53 24.47 -3.02 -1.09
N LEU A 54 24.06 -1.78 -0.88
CA LEU A 54 23.96 -0.78 -1.94
C LEU A 54 25.32 -0.27 -2.41
N GLN A 55 26.28 -0.09 -1.49
CA GLN A 55 27.65 0.29 -1.86
C GLN A 55 28.32 -0.80 -2.72
N ALA A 56 28.08 -2.08 -2.43
CA ALA A 56 28.58 -3.18 -3.26
C ALA A 56 28.03 -3.13 -4.69
N LEU A 57 26.87 -2.52 -4.91
CA LEU A 57 26.26 -2.28 -6.22
C LEU A 57 26.66 -0.92 -6.83
N GLY A 58 27.55 -0.17 -6.18
CA GLY A 58 28.06 1.12 -6.67
C GLY A 58 27.10 2.29 -6.45
N PHE A 59 26.26 2.25 -5.41
CA PHE A 59 25.41 3.37 -5.03
C PHE A 59 26.15 4.34 -4.09
N ASP A 60 25.99 5.63 -4.34
CA ASP A 60 26.16 6.69 -3.34
C ASP A 60 24.90 6.78 -2.47
N TYR A 61 25.04 7.21 -1.22
CA TYR A 61 23.91 7.27 -0.30
C TYR A 61 23.91 8.51 0.59
N LEU A 62 22.75 8.78 1.18
CA LEU A 62 22.50 9.81 2.19
C LEU A 62 21.51 9.26 3.21
N ILE A 63 21.84 9.31 4.51
CA ILE A 63 20.87 9.09 5.58
C ILE A 63 20.21 10.43 5.90
N VAL A 64 18.89 10.45 5.92
CA VAL A 64 18.07 11.62 6.22
C VAL A 64 17.33 11.37 7.51
N GLU A 65 17.51 12.26 8.48
CA GLU A 65 16.68 12.26 9.68
C GLU A 65 15.22 12.52 9.32
N ASN A 66 14.31 11.89 10.04
CA ASN A 66 12.90 12.10 9.80
C ASN A 66 12.52 13.54 10.26
N PRO A 67 11.90 14.36 9.40
CA PRO A 67 11.44 15.69 9.77
C PRO A 67 10.38 15.67 10.87
N VAL A 68 9.68 14.53 11.04
CA VAL A 68 8.82 14.28 12.20
C VAL A 68 9.66 13.66 13.31
N GLY A 69 9.96 14.43 14.33
CA GLY A 69 10.84 14.00 15.43
C GLY A 69 10.42 12.68 16.06
N GLY A 70 11.39 11.83 16.38
CA GLY A 70 11.19 10.53 17.02
C GLY A 70 10.66 9.43 16.08
N LYS A 71 10.61 9.65 14.78
CA LYS A 71 10.23 8.66 13.76
C LYS A 71 11.45 8.08 13.05
N GLY A 72 11.28 6.93 12.40
CA GLY A 72 12.35 6.22 11.71
C GLY A 72 13.01 7.05 10.59
N PRO A 73 14.35 6.92 10.41
CA PRO A 73 15.08 7.66 9.38
C PRO A 73 14.79 7.15 7.98
N PHE A 74 15.30 7.89 6.97
CA PHE A 74 15.28 7.51 5.56
C PHE A 74 16.69 7.26 5.04
N LEU A 75 16.81 6.35 4.08
CA LEU A 75 18.00 6.15 3.29
C LEU A 75 17.69 6.51 1.84
N LEU A 76 18.35 7.54 1.32
CA LEU A 76 18.35 7.86 -0.10
C LEU A 76 19.62 7.32 -0.72
N ALA A 77 19.50 6.60 -1.83
CA ALA A 77 20.65 6.09 -2.56
C ALA A 77 20.50 6.35 -4.05
N ARG A 78 21.62 6.48 -4.74
CA ARG A 78 21.64 6.67 -6.19
C ARG A 78 22.84 6.01 -6.83
N ARG A 79 22.63 5.43 -7.99
CA ARG A 79 23.64 4.96 -8.91
C ARG A 79 23.43 5.68 -10.23
N MET A 80 24.37 6.52 -10.57
CA MET A 80 24.30 7.34 -11.80
C MET A 80 25.26 6.76 -12.84
N GLU A 81 24.79 6.61 -14.06
CA GLU A 81 25.61 6.15 -15.18
C GLU A 81 25.83 7.28 -16.19
N PRO A 82 27.05 7.42 -16.74
CA PRO A 82 27.31 8.40 -17.80
C PRO A 82 26.37 8.18 -18.99
N GLU A 83 25.84 9.25 -19.55
CA GLU A 83 24.98 9.24 -20.75
C GLU A 83 23.65 8.52 -20.62
N ALA A 84 23.25 8.13 -19.39
CA ALA A 84 21.94 7.51 -19.15
C ALA A 84 20.80 8.47 -19.49
N ALA A 85 19.93 8.05 -20.41
CA ALA A 85 18.77 8.84 -20.86
C ALA A 85 17.51 8.59 -20.05
N LEU A 86 17.59 7.78 -18.99
CA LEU A 86 16.47 7.36 -18.16
C LEU A 86 16.92 7.24 -16.69
N THR A 87 16.05 7.60 -15.77
CA THR A 87 16.23 7.39 -14.35
C THR A 87 15.04 6.64 -13.78
N LEU A 88 15.30 5.51 -13.12
CA LEU A 88 14.34 4.74 -12.31
C LEU A 88 14.44 5.19 -10.85
N LEU A 89 13.30 5.48 -10.21
CA LEU A 89 13.18 5.53 -8.76
C LEU A 89 12.50 4.25 -8.27
N THR A 90 13.05 3.63 -7.23
CA THR A 90 12.42 2.52 -6.51
C THR A 90 12.32 2.82 -5.03
N TYR A 91 11.46 2.07 -4.34
CA TYR A 91 11.12 2.28 -2.94
C TYR A 91 11.04 0.93 -2.21
N GLY A 92 11.21 0.99 -0.91
CA GLY A 92 10.89 -0.06 0.04
C GLY A 92 10.86 0.49 1.46
N HIS A 93 10.32 -0.27 2.40
CA HIS A 93 10.44 0.03 3.82
C HIS A 93 11.09 -1.13 4.58
N GLY A 94 11.90 -0.77 5.56
CA GLY A 94 12.65 -1.72 6.36
C GLY A 94 12.03 -1.95 7.74
N ASP A 95 11.08 -1.12 8.14
CA ASP A 95 10.30 -1.32 9.36
C ASP A 95 9.21 -2.37 9.17
N VAL A 96 8.69 -2.83 10.28
CA VAL A 96 7.64 -3.87 10.34
C VAL A 96 6.68 -3.55 11.48
N VAL A 97 5.44 -4.08 11.43
CA VAL A 97 4.52 -4.11 12.56
C VAL A 97 5.09 -4.98 13.69
N ARG A 98 4.45 -4.97 14.85
CA ARG A 98 4.85 -5.78 16.01
C ARG A 98 5.00 -7.25 15.67
N GLY A 99 5.99 -7.89 16.28
CA GLY A 99 6.30 -9.31 16.09
C GLY A 99 5.20 -10.24 16.59
N TYR A 100 4.52 -9.89 17.71
CA TYR A 100 3.59 -10.78 18.41
C TYR A 100 4.22 -12.14 18.73
N ASP A 101 5.42 -12.11 19.31
CA ASP A 101 6.33 -13.24 19.51
C ASP A 101 5.68 -14.49 20.14
N ASP A 102 4.73 -14.30 21.04
CA ASP A 102 4.02 -15.33 21.78
C ASP A 102 2.82 -15.96 21.01
N GLN A 103 2.49 -15.44 19.83
CA GLN A 103 1.32 -15.87 19.05
C GLN A 103 1.69 -16.67 17.79
N TRP A 104 3.01 -16.86 17.55
CA TRP A 104 3.47 -17.67 16.43
C TRP A 104 3.30 -19.17 16.73
N ARG A 105 3.05 -19.94 15.68
CA ARG A 105 2.98 -21.40 15.75
C ARG A 105 4.28 -21.96 16.35
N GLU A 106 4.19 -23.03 17.13
CA GLU A 106 5.35 -23.70 17.70
C GLU A 106 6.42 -24.00 16.63
N GLY A 107 7.65 -23.70 16.93
CA GLY A 107 8.79 -23.82 16.02
C GLY A 107 8.97 -22.68 15.04
N LEU A 108 8.14 -21.64 15.09
CA LEU A 108 8.28 -20.42 14.31
C LEU A 108 8.62 -19.23 15.22
N SER A 109 9.34 -18.27 14.66
CA SER A 109 9.68 -17.00 15.30
C SER A 109 9.51 -15.85 14.30
N PRO A 110 9.05 -14.67 14.73
CA PRO A 110 9.03 -13.51 13.83
C PRO A 110 10.43 -13.08 13.34
N TRP A 111 11.48 -13.41 14.10
CA TRP A 111 12.85 -12.89 13.88
C TRP A 111 13.83 -13.91 13.31
N GLU A 112 13.34 -15.07 12.96
CA GLU A 112 14.11 -16.13 12.31
C GLU A 112 13.39 -16.58 11.04
N LEU A 113 14.10 -16.62 9.91
CA LEU A 113 13.55 -17.15 8.69
C LEU A 113 13.46 -18.67 8.76
N VAL A 114 12.25 -19.21 8.86
CA VAL A 114 11.99 -20.65 8.92
C VAL A 114 11.36 -21.10 7.59
N GLN A 115 12.03 -22.05 6.92
CA GLN A 115 11.54 -22.65 5.69
C GLN A 115 10.73 -23.92 6.01
N ASP A 116 9.45 -23.94 5.66
CA ASP A 116 8.55 -25.09 5.79
C ASP A 116 7.91 -25.37 4.42
N GLY A 117 8.59 -26.19 3.64
CA GLY A 117 8.21 -26.44 2.24
C GLY A 117 8.24 -25.17 1.41
N ASN A 118 7.10 -24.84 0.79
CA ASN A 118 6.97 -23.64 -0.02
C ASN A 118 6.74 -22.34 0.79
N ARG A 119 6.56 -22.44 2.12
CA ARG A 119 6.34 -21.28 2.97
C ARG A 119 7.61 -20.90 3.74
N TRP A 120 8.00 -19.65 3.62
CA TRP A 120 9.13 -19.09 4.34
C TRP A 120 8.62 -18.07 5.34
N TYR A 121 8.61 -18.45 6.61
CA TYR A 121 8.05 -17.70 7.72
C TYR A 121 9.06 -16.73 8.31
N GLY A 122 8.57 -15.56 8.70
CA GLY A 122 9.30 -14.50 9.39
C GLY A 122 8.64 -13.16 9.21
N ARG A 123 8.71 -12.29 10.20
CA ARG A 123 8.15 -10.93 10.14
C ARG A 123 8.89 -10.09 9.09
N GLY A 124 8.15 -9.47 8.18
CA GLY A 124 8.71 -8.70 7.08
C GLY A 124 9.00 -9.54 5.83
N THR A 125 8.78 -10.85 5.84
CA THR A 125 8.98 -11.67 4.64
C THR A 125 8.02 -11.29 3.52
N ALA A 126 6.79 -10.96 3.86
CA ALA A 126 5.77 -10.48 2.92
C ALA A 126 5.70 -8.95 2.88
N ASP A 127 5.98 -8.26 4.00
CA ASP A 127 5.80 -6.83 4.18
C ASP A 127 6.88 -6.19 5.04
N ASN A 128 7.89 -5.53 4.49
CA ASN A 128 8.25 -5.34 3.07
C ASN A 128 9.66 -5.88 2.78
N LYS A 129 10.39 -6.40 3.83
CA LYS A 129 11.80 -6.85 3.71
C LYS A 129 12.01 -7.87 2.60
N GLY A 130 11.07 -8.81 2.42
CA GLY A 130 11.12 -9.77 1.32
C GLY A 130 10.99 -9.11 -0.04
N GLN A 131 10.06 -8.16 -0.19
CA GLN A 131 9.77 -7.52 -1.46
C GLN A 131 10.93 -6.64 -1.94
N HIS A 132 11.48 -5.76 -1.08
CA HIS A 132 12.63 -4.96 -1.50
C HIS A 132 13.91 -5.80 -1.65
N THR A 133 14.03 -6.95 -0.95
CA THR A 133 15.11 -7.90 -1.19
C THR A 133 15.04 -8.49 -2.59
N ILE A 134 13.85 -8.86 -3.05
CA ILE A 134 13.62 -9.34 -4.42
C ILE A 134 14.07 -8.29 -5.45
N ASN A 135 13.67 -7.04 -5.25
CA ASN A 135 13.98 -5.95 -6.18
C ASN A 135 15.50 -5.69 -6.28
N LEU A 136 16.17 -5.65 -5.13
CA LEU A 136 17.62 -5.43 -5.08
C LEU A 136 18.40 -6.61 -5.64
N ALA A 137 17.97 -7.84 -5.35
CA ALA A 137 18.60 -9.04 -5.91
C ALA A 137 18.45 -9.10 -7.44
N ALA A 138 17.25 -8.78 -7.96
CA ALA A 138 17.03 -8.70 -9.40
C ALA A 138 17.92 -7.63 -10.07
N LEU A 139 18.03 -6.45 -9.45
CA LEU A 139 18.92 -5.38 -9.91
C LEU A 139 20.38 -5.82 -9.97
N GLU A 140 20.84 -6.50 -8.92
CA GLU A 140 22.18 -7.06 -8.84
C GLU A 140 22.46 -8.06 -9.98
N GLN A 141 21.53 -8.98 -10.25
CA GLN A 141 21.70 -9.96 -11.30
C GLN A 141 21.72 -9.32 -12.70
N VAL A 142 20.85 -8.31 -12.95
CA VAL A 142 20.89 -7.54 -14.19
C VAL A 142 22.21 -6.79 -14.34
N LEU A 143 22.68 -6.14 -13.29
CA LEU A 143 23.95 -5.41 -13.30
C LEU A 143 25.12 -6.33 -13.62
N LYS A 144 25.21 -7.52 -12.98
CA LYS A 144 26.20 -8.55 -13.29
C LYS A 144 26.11 -9.02 -14.74
N ALA A 145 24.89 -9.30 -15.22
CA ALA A 145 24.65 -9.80 -16.56
C ALA A 145 25.01 -8.76 -17.65
N ARG A 146 24.96 -7.47 -17.32
CA ARG A 146 25.28 -6.35 -18.20
C ARG A 146 26.71 -5.81 -17.98
N ASN A 147 27.60 -6.59 -17.35
CA ASN A 147 29.00 -6.26 -17.08
C ASN A 147 29.18 -4.95 -16.29
N GLY A 148 28.32 -4.72 -15.32
CA GLY A 148 28.37 -3.55 -14.45
C GLY A 148 27.69 -2.29 -15.01
N HIS A 149 26.97 -2.38 -16.13
CA HIS A 149 26.27 -1.24 -16.74
C HIS A 149 24.79 -1.54 -16.95
N LEU A 150 23.93 -0.77 -16.33
CA LEU A 150 22.46 -0.88 -16.53
C LEU A 150 22.02 -0.21 -17.82
N GLY A 151 22.61 0.92 -18.19
CA GLY A 151 22.18 1.80 -19.27
C GLY A 151 21.14 2.83 -18.83
N TYR A 152 20.85 2.88 -17.54
CA TYR A 152 19.97 3.88 -16.92
C TYR A 152 20.40 4.15 -15.48
N ASN A 153 19.97 5.30 -14.93
CA ASN A 153 20.21 5.66 -13.55
C ASN A 153 19.20 4.94 -12.63
N VAL A 154 19.64 4.58 -11.43
CA VAL A 154 18.75 4.05 -10.38
C VAL A 154 18.86 4.91 -9.14
N LYS A 155 17.72 5.30 -8.61
CA LYS A 155 17.57 5.96 -7.32
C LYS A 155 16.68 5.11 -6.42
N ILE A 156 16.97 5.13 -5.12
CA ILE A 156 16.28 4.33 -4.12
C ILE A 156 15.94 5.23 -2.95
N ILE A 157 14.74 5.09 -2.43
CA ILE A 157 14.35 5.59 -1.12
C ILE A 157 13.88 4.42 -0.28
N LEU A 158 14.50 4.25 0.91
CA LEU A 158 14.07 3.31 1.93
C LEU A 158 13.63 4.09 3.15
N GLU A 159 12.44 3.80 3.64
CA GLU A 159 11.93 4.37 4.88
C GLU A 159 11.89 3.35 6.01
N MET A 160 11.79 3.87 7.24
CA MET A 160 11.73 3.08 8.46
C MET A 160 10.49 3.45 9.28
N GLY A 161 9.37 3.75 8.63
CA GLY A 161 8.15 4.22 9.29
C GLY A 161 6.86 4.01 8.48
N GLU A 162 6.84 3.13 7.46
CA GLU A 162 5.64 2.88 6.65
C GLU A 162 4.50 2.35 7.49
N GLU A 163 4.78 1.40 8.37
CA GLU A 163 3.83 0.74 9.26
C GLU A 163 3.24 1.67 10.35
N ASP A 164 3.75 2.89 10.43
CA ASP A 164 3.21 3.97 11.26
C ASP A 164 2.61 5.11 10.39
N GLY A 165 2.35 4.86 9.12
CA GLY A 165 1.72 5.75 8.15
C GLY A 165 2.69 6.69 7.42
N SER A 166 3.92 6.28 7.21
CA SER A 166 4.97 7.02 6.47
C SER A 166 5.18 8.47 6.95
N PRO A 167 5.29 8.74 8.26
CA PRO A 167 5.46 10.10 8.76
C PRO A 167 6.74 10.72 8.19
N GLY A 168 6.63 11.91 7.61
CA GLY A 168 7.75 12.68 7.07
C GLY A 168 8.18 12.29 5.65
N LEU A 169 7.64 11.22 5.05
CA LEU A 169 8.02 10.79 3.71
C LEU A 169 7.71 11.86 2.66
N ASN A 170 6.55 12.50 2.74
CA ASN A 170 6.18 13.55 1.79
C ASN A 170 7.11 14.76 1.86
N GLU A 171 7.49 15.16 3.08
CA GLU A 171 8.43 16.25 3.34
C GLU A 171 9.82 15.90 2.80
N VAL A 172 10.29 14.67 2.98
CA VAL A 172 11.56 14.18 2.43
C VAL A 172 11.52 14.17 0.91
N CYS A 173 10.45 13.68 0.29
CA CYS A 173 10.27 13.72 -1.16
C CYS A 173 10.30 15.16 -1.70
N ALA A 174 9.66 16.10 -1.01
CA ALA A 174 9.66 17.50 -1.41
C ALA A 174 11.03 18.17 -1.24
N GLN A 175 11.70 17.93 -0.10
CA GLN A 175 12.99 18.52 0.24
C GLN A 175 14.13 17.98 -0.63
N TYR A 176 14.12 16.69 -0.92
CA TYR A 176 15.16 16.00 -1.69
C TYR A 176 14.73 15.69 -3.13
N ARG A 177 13.86 16.54 -3.71
CA ARG A 177 13.34 16.36 -5.08
C ARG A 177 14.44 16.14 -6.09
N ASP A 178 15.56 16.86 -6.04
CA ASP A 178 16.69 16.73 -6.98
C ASP A 178 17.38 15.36 -6.86
N TRP A 179 17.45 14.81 -5.63
CA TRP A 179 17.94 13.47 -5.40
C TRP A 179 17.00 12.39 -5.92
N LEU A 180 15.69 12.61 -5.85
CA LEU A 180 14.64 11.63 -6.11
C LEU A 180 13.97 11.80 -7.48
N SER A 181 14.25 12.90 -8.22
CA SER A 181 13.70 13.09 -9.57
C SER A 181 14.03 11.91 -10.48
N ALA A 182 13.05 11.42 -11.22
CA ALA A 182 13.17 10.26 -12.08
C ALA A 182 12.18 10.35 -13.26
N ASP A 183 12.22 9.39 -14.17
CA ASP A 183 11.28 9.28 -15.29
C ASP A 183 10.19 8.24 -15.03
N LEU A 184 10.48 7.29 -14.16
CA LEU A 184 9.59 6.19 -13.80
C LEU A 184 9.84 5.79 -12.35
N PHE A 185 8.76 5.44 -11.65
CA PHE A 185 8.80 4.79 -10.34
C PHE A 185 8.32 3.34 -10.48
N ILE A 186 9.11 2.39 -9.99
CA ILE A 186 8.72 0.98 -9.84
C ILE A 186 9.06 0.53 -8.43
N ALA A 187 8.08 0.05 -7.68
CA ALA A 187 8.27 -0.50 -6.35
C ALA A 187 7.39 -1.73 -6.11
N SER A 188 7.60 -2.35 -4.98
CA SER A 188 6.89 -3.57 -4.60
C SER A 188 6.39 -3.46 -3.18
N ASP A 189 5.07 -3.56 -3.04
CA ASP A 189 4.40 -3.62 -1.75
C ASP A 189 2.97 -4.17 -1.92
N GLY A 190 2.36 -4.63 -0.81
CA GLY A 190 1.06 -5.27 -0.82
C GLY A 190 1.05 -6.64 -1.49
N PRO A 191 -0.08 -7.35 -1.48
CA PRO A 191 -0.23 -8.65 -2.11
C PRO A 191 -0.63 -8.54 -3.59
N ARG A 192 -0.25 -9.53 -4.38
CA ARG A 192 -0.87 -9.83 -5.68
C ARG A 192 -2.35 -10.10 -5.51
N ILE A 193 -3.12 -10.08 -6.59
CA ILE A 193 -4.53 -10.49 -6.56
C ILE A 193 -4.70 -11.95 -6.13
N SER A 194 -3.75 -12.80 -6.47
CA SER A 194 -3.61 -14.19 -6.02
C SER A 194 -2.16 -14.63 -6.16
N ALA A 195 -1.77 -15.71 -5.48
CA ALA A 195 -0.42 -16.28 -5.61
C ALA A 195 -0.08 -16.68 -7.05
N ALA A 196 -1.08 -17.12 -7.83
CA ALA A 196 -0.89 -17.64 -9.19
C ALA A 196 -0.87 -16.55 -10.27
N ARG A 197 -1.27 -15.31 -9.97
CA ARG A 197 -1.40 -14.27 -10.98
C ARG A 197 -0.55 -13.06 -10.68
N PRO A 198 0.53 -12.79 -11.43
CA PRO A 198 1.29 -11.56 -11.33
C PRO A 198 0.39 -10.34 -11.45
N THR A 199 0.67 -9.30 -10.67
CA THR A 199 -0.22 -8.15 -10.53
C THR A 199 0.58 -6.86 -10.70
N LEU A 200 -0.05 -5.85 -11.28
CA LEU A 200 0.45 -4.49 -11.44
C LEU A 200 -0.58 -3.51 -10.89
N PHE A 201 -0.23 -2.73 -9.87
CA PHE A 201 -1.06 -1.63 -9.38
C PHE A 201 -0.63 -0.30 -9.98
N LEU A 202 -1.60 0.53 -10.34
CA LEU A 202 -1.36 1.86 -10.92
C LEU A 202 -1.41 2.99 -9.88
N GLY A 203 -1.65 2.66 -8.63
CA GLY A 203 -1.77 3.57 -7.49
C GLY A 203 -2.42 2.88 -6.30
N SER A 204 -3.04 3.67 -5.41
CA SER A 204 -3.70 3.17 -4.20
C SER A 204 -5.01 3.89 -3.91
N ARG A 205 -5.86 3.26 -3.10
CA ARG A 205 -7.04 3.93 -2.54
C ARG A 205 -6.60 4.91 -1.45
N GLY A 206 -7.35 6.00 -1.35
CA GLY A 206 -7.20 6.92 -0.24
C GLY A 206 -7.88 6.41 1.04
N VAL A 207 -7.43 6.94 2.17
CA VAL A 207 -7.93 6.59 3.51
C VAL A 207 -8.34 7.86 4.24
N PHE A 208 -9.59 7.89 4.71
CA PHE A 208 -10.11 8.95 5.54
C PHE A 208 -10.77 8.34 6.78
N ASN A 209 -10.20 8.62 7.95
CA ASN A 209 -10.70 8.18 9.25
C ASN A 209 -11.35 9.34 9.98
N PHE A 210 -12.44 9.07 10.70
CA PHE A 210 -13.10 10.06 11.54
C PHE A 210 -13.89 9.37 12.65
N GLU A 211 -14.20 10.11 13.70
CA GLU A 211 -15.10 9.66 14.74
C GLU A 211 -16.38 10.48 14.71
N LEU A 212 -17.52 9.84 14.96
CA LEU A 212 -18.77 10.47 15.29
C LEU A 212 -19.05 10.31 16.77
N ARG A 213 -19.37 11.40 17.44
CA ARG A 213 -19.58 11.45 18.88
C ARG A 213 -20.90 12.13 19.24
N VAL A 214 -21.56 11.59 20.22
CA VAL A 214 -22.73 12.21 20.88
C VAL A 214 -22.42 12.34 22.37
N GLU A 215 -22.25 13.57 22.83
CA GLU A 215 -22.12 13.90 24.27
C GLU A 215 -23.45 14.50 24.73
N ALA A 216 -24.32 13.66 25.27
CA ALA A 216 -25.68 14.09 25.59
C ALA A 216 -25.78 14.79 26.96
N ARG A 217 -24.95 14.37 27.93
CA ARG A 217 -24.97 14.93 29.30
C ARG A 217 -23.82 14.43 30.15
N GLU A 218 -23.67 15.00 31.34
CA GLU A 218 -22.77 14.52 32.36
C GLU A 218 -23.40 13.37 33.15
N GLY A 219 -22.69 12.25 33.30
CA GLY A 219 -23.13 11.08 34.05
C GLY A 219 -24.26 10.25 33.40
N ALA A 220 -24.43 9.04 33.88
CA ALA A 220 -25.52 8.14 33.47
C ALA A 220 -26.71 8.29 34.40
N HIS A 221 -27.93 8.11 33.90
CA HIS A 221 -29.16 8.28 34.65
C HIS A 221 -30.02 6.98 34.65
N HIS A 222 -30.59 6.62 35.83
CA HIS A 222 -31.39 5.42 35.99
C HIS A 222 -32.53 5.37 34.95
N SER A 223 -32.58 4.31 34.15
CA SER A 223 -33.53 4.19 33.04
C SER A 223 -35.00 4.09 33.48
N GLY A 224 -35.25 3.51 34.67
CA GLY A 224 -36.60 3.47 35.25
C GLY A 224 -37.17 4.82 35.62
N ASN A 225 -36.30 5.80 35.95
CA ASN A 225 -36.75 7.14 36.33
C ASN A 225 -36.77 8.11 35.16
N TRP A 226 -35.93 7.88 34.14
CA TRP A 226 -35.64 8.85 33.08
C TRP A 226 -35.83 8.30 31.65
N GLY A 227 -36.17 7.01 31.52
CA GLY A 227 -36.52 6.37 30.24
C GLY A 227 -37.69 7.09 29.55
N GLY A 228 -37.58 7.39 28.28
CA GLY A 228 -38.58 8.13 27.53
C GLY A 228 -38.53 9.67 27.71
N LEU A 229 -37.74 10.15 28.69
CA LEU A 229 -37.56 11.60 28.91
C LEU A 229 -36.19 12.10 28.45
N LEU A 230 -35.13 11.29 28.62
CA LEU A 230 -33.79 11.62 28.21
C LEU A 230 -33.44 10.92 26.90
N SER A 231 -32.83 11.67 25.96
CA SER A 231 -32.29 11.07 24.72
C SER A 231 -31.21 10.05 25.03
N ASN A 232 -31.21 8.95 24.29
CA ASN A 232 -30.16 7.93 24.39
C ASN A 232 -29.11 8.20 23.30
N PRO A 233 -27.84 8.52 23.64
CA PRO A 233 -26.81 8.85 22.66
C PRO A 233 -26.48 7.68 21.73
N GLY A 234 -26.56 6.43 22.19
CA GLY A 234 -26.36 5.26 21.33
C GLY A 234 -27.43 5.16 20.24
N ILE A 235 -28.70 5.39 20.59
CA ILE A 235 -29.79 5.43 19.59
C ILE A 235 -29.59 6.58 18.61
N ARG A 236 -29.25 7.78 19.10
CA ARG A 236 -28.97 8.95 18.24
C ARG A 236 -27.86 8.66 17.24
N LEU A 237 -26.74 8.13 17.70
CA LEU A 237 -25.59 7.82 16.88
C LEU A 237 -25.89 6.72 15.86
N ALA A 238 -26.63 5.66 16.27
CA ALA A 238 -27.04 4.60 15.35
C ALA A 238 -27.90 5.12 14.19
N HIS A 239 -28.85 6.03 14.47
CA HIS A 239 -29.65 6.65 13.43
C HIS A 239 -28.84 7.62 12.55
N ALA A 240 -27.88 8.34 13.08
CA ALA A 240 -26.98 9.18 12.30
C ALA A 240 -26.17 8.31 11.30
N LEU A 241 -25.60 7.21 11.75
CA LEU A 241 -24.89 6.24 10.90
C LEU A 241 -25.81 5.61 9.85
N ALA A 242 -27.04 5.20 10.23
CA ALA A 242 -28.04 4.65 9.31
C ALA A 242 -28.49 5.67 8.24
N GLY A 243 -28.35 6.96 8.52
CA GLY A 243 -28.54 8.02 7.54
C GLY A 243 -27.36 8.18 6.56
N MET A 244 -26.16 7.70 6.94
CA MET A 244 -24.95 7.81 6.12
C MET A 244 -24.71 6.57 5.25
N VAL A 245 -25.04 5.38 5.75
CA VAL A 245 -24.97 4.10 5.03
C VAL A 245 -26.24 3.30 5.27
N ASP A 246 -26.74 2.62 4.25
CA ASP A 246 -27.90 1.75 4.42
C ASP A 246 -27.54 0.37 5.01
N ALA A 247 -28.54 -0.45 5.27
CA ALA A 247 -28.38 -1.79 5.84
C ALA A 247 -27.59 -2.77 4.93
N ARG A 248 -27.20 -2.36 3.75
CA ARG A 248 -26.39 -3.13 2.81
C ARG A 248 -25.02 -2.49 2.53
N GLY A 249 -24.61 -1.50 3.33
CA GLY A 249 -23.32 -0.82 3.17
C GLY A 249 -23.25 0.19 2.00
N ARG A 250 -24.39 0.56 1.40
CA ARG A 250 -24.43 1.59 0.37
C ARG A 250 -24.27 2.97 1.01
N ILE A 251 -23.38 3.80 0.49
CA ILE A 251 -23.19 5.19 0.93
C ILE A 251 -24.39 6.04 0.50
N LEU A 252 -25.05 6.67 1.47
CA LEU A 252 -26.23 7.53 1.25
C LEU A 252 -25.85 9.02 1.13
N VAL A 253 -24.72 9.44 1.68
CA VAL A 253 -24.21 10.81 1.60
C VAL A 253 -23.68 11.08 0.19
N PRO A 254 -24.34 11.93 -0.64
CA PRO A 254 -23.94 12.11 -2.05
C PRO A 254 -22.49 12.56 -2.23
N GLY A 255 -22.00 13.47 -1.38
CA GLY A 255 -20.63 13.99 -1.45
C GLY A 255 -19.54 13.02 -1.05
N LEU A 256 -19.89 11.83 -0.51
CA LEU A 256 -18.95 10.75 -0.21
C LEU A 256 -18.89 9.69 -1.33
N ARG A 257 -19.74 9.81 -2.35
CA ARG A 257 -19.76 8.85 -3.47
C ARG A 257 -18.77 9.29 -4.54
N PRO A 258 -18.05 8.34 -5.19
CA PRO A 258 -17.15 8.68 -6.28
C PRO A 258 -17.95 9.02 -7.55
N PRO A 259 -17.29 9.59 -8.59
CA PRO A 259 -17.88 9.67 -9.91
C PRO A 259 -18.19 8.29 -10.49
N ALA A 260 -19.00 8.23 -11.54
CA ALA A 260 -19.31 7.00 -12.23
C ALA A 260 -18.05 6.31 -12.78
N ILE A 261 -17.98 4.99 -12.66
CA ILE A 261 -16.87 4.20 -13.19
C ILE A 261 -16.84 4.34 -14.72
N SER A 262 -15.72 4.79 -15.27
CA SER A 262 -15.56 4.97 -16.72
C SER A 262 -15.55 3.64 -17.48
N ALA A 263 -15.79 3.66 -18.79
CA ALA A 263 -15.73 2.49 -19.64
C ALA A 263 -14.34 1.83 -19.62
N THR A 264 -13.28 2.61 -19.65
CA THR A 264 -11.90 2.11 -19.52
C THR A 264 -11.69 1.35 -18.21
N MET A 265 -12.18 1.91 -17.09
CA MET A 265 -12.08 1.27 -15.79
C MET A 265 -12.89 -0.04 -15.72
N ARG A 266 -14.10 -0.05 -16.27
CA ARG A 266 -14.90 -1.27 -16.36
C ARG A 266 -14.21 -2.34 -17.19
N HIS A 267 -13.58 -1.96 -18.30
CA HIS A 267 -12.83 -2.88 -19.15
C HIS A 267 -11.67 -3.53 -18.39
N ILE A 268 -10.88 -2.75 -17.65
CA ILE A 268 -9.76 -3.27 -16.86
C ILE A 268 -10.22 -4.20 -15.75
N LEU A 269 -11.32 -3.85 -15.09
CA LEU A 269 -11.87 -4.64 -13.97
C LEU A 269 -12.66 -5.88 -14.43
N ALA A 270 -12.97 -6.00 -15.71
CA ALA A 270 -13.83 -7.07 -16.23
C ALA A 270 -13.21 -8.48 -16.12
N ASP A 271 -11.87 -8.58 -16.11
CA ASP A 271 -11.16 -9.85 -15.99
C ASP A 271 -10.62 -10.11 -14.57
N ILE A 272 -11.04 -9.29 -13.60
CA ILE A 272 -10.60 -9.38 -12.21
C ILE A 272 -11.63 -10.17 -11.41
N GLU A 273 -11.25 -11.35 -11.01
CA GLU A 273 -12.01 -12.21 -10.09
C GLU A 273 -11.49 -12.06 -8.67
N LEU A 274 -12.40 -11.94 -7.71
CA LEU A 274 -12.10 -11.79 -6.27
C LEU A 274 -12.76 -12.91 -5.47
N GLY A 275 -12.06 -13.41 -4.47
CA GLY A 275 -12.51 -14.52 -3.64
C GLY A 275 -12.37 -15.86 -4.33
N GLY A 276 -12.80 -16.93 -3.67
CA GLY A 276 -12.74 -18.30 -4.19
C GLY A 276 -11.45 -19.05 -3.85
N GLY A 277 -10.47 -18.40 -3.21
CA GLY A 277 -9.34 -19.08 -2.60
C GLY A 277 -9.78 -19.85 -1.33
N ALA A 278 -9.07 -20.92 -1.00
CA ALA A 278 -9.43 -21.79 0.14
C ALA A 278 -9.45 -21.07 1.50
N THR A 279 -8.77 -19.94 1.61
CA THR A 279 -8.65 -19.11 2.82
C THR A 279 -9.36 -17.76 2.70
N ASP A 280 -9.96 -17.47 1.54
CA ASP A 280 -10.66 -16.21 1.34
C ASP A 280 -12.00 -16.21 2.11
N PRO A 281 -12.41 -15.06 2.65
CA PRO A 281 -13.75 -14.95 3.22
C PRO A 281 -14.82 -15.11 2.15
N ALA A 282 -15.96 -15.66 2.51
CA ALA A 282 -17.12 -15.69 1.64
C ALA A 282 -17.60 -14.24 1.39
N ILE A 283 -17.80 -13.88 0.13
CA ILE A 283 -18.33 -12.57 -0.23
C ILE A 283 -19.83 -12.54 0.08
N ASP A 284 -20.29 -11.52 0.83
CA ASP A 284 -21.71 -11.33 1.13
C ASP A 284 -22.51 -10.88 -0.11
N PRO A 285 -23.45 -11.67 -0.60
CA PRO A 285 -24.27 -11.29 -1.76
C PRO A 285 -25.08 -10.03 -1.47
N GLY A 286 -24.99 -9.05 -2.36
CA GLY A 286 -25.78 -7.81 -2.25
C GLY A 286 -25.23 -6.77 -1.27
N TRP A 287 -24.06 -6.97 -0.68
CA TRP A 287 -23.38 -5.93 0.10
C TRP A 287 -22.75 -4.86 -0.80
N GLY A 288 -22.78 -3.60 -0.36
CA GLY A 288 -22.22 -2.44 -1.05
C GLY A 288 -23.12 -1.87 -2.15
N GLU A 289 -22.54 -1.06 -3.02
CA GLU A 289 -23.28 -0.36 -4.10
C GLU A 289 -23.91 -1.39 -5.07
N PRO A 290 -25.22 -1.30 -5.34
CA PRO A 290 -25.88 -2.24 -6.25
C PRO A 290 -25.46 -2.05 -7.71
N GLY A 291 -25.51 -3.13 -8.48
CA GLY A 291 -25.20 -3.10 -9.93
C GLY A 291 -23.71 -3.08 -10.26
N LEU A 292 -22.83 -3.14 -9.26
CA LEU A 292 -21.38 -3.25 -9.43
C LEU A 292 -20.92 -4.68 -9.20
N THR A 293 -19.92 -5.12 -9.98
CA THR A 293 -19.19 -6.37 -9.74
C THR A 293 -18.34 -6.28 -8.45
N ALA A 294 -17.86 -7.40 -7.94
CA ALA A 294 -16.96 -7.40 -6.76
C ALA A 294 -15.70 -6.54 -7.01
N ALA A 295 -15.09 -6.67 -8.19
CA ALA A 295 -13.93 -5.87 -8.55
C ALA A 295 -14.25 -4.37 -8.66
N GLU A 296 -15.39 -4.01 -9.24
CA GLU A 296 -15.83 -2.62 -9.31
C GLU A 296 -16.09 -2.02 -7.91
N LYS A 297 -16.68 -2.80 -6.99
CA LYS A 297 -16.87 -2.36 -5.60
C LYS A 297 -15.56 -2.13 -4.87
N LEU A 298 -14.59 -3.03 -5.03
CA LEU A 298 -13.32 -2.96 -4.31
C LEU A 298 -12.37 -1.91 -4.90
N TYR A 299 -12.25 -1.85 -6.22
CA TYR A 299 -11.23 -1.01 -6.88
C TYR A 299 -11.77 0.24 -7.55
N GLY A 300 -13.08 0.31 -7.77
CA GLY A 300 -13.72 1.42 -8.49
C GLY A 300 -14.72 2.22 -7.68
N TRP A 301 -14.94 1.88 -6.39
CA TRP A 301 -15.96 2.52 -5.56
C TRP A 301 -15.46 2.88 -4.17
N ASN A 302 -16.15 3.82 -3.50
CA ASN A 302 -15.87 4.19 -2.11
C ASN A 302 -16.63 3.26 -1.16
N THR A 303 -16.01 3.01 0.01
CA THR A 303 -16.62 2.27 1.13
C THR A 303 -16.56 3.09 2.40
N LEU A 304 -17.57 2.93 3.25
CA LEU A 304 -17.63 3.52 4.59
C LEU A 304 -17.96 2.42 5.58
N ASP A 305 -17.01 2.12 6.47
CA ASP A 305 -17.08 1.07 7.45
C ASP A 305 -17.07 1.64 8.87
N VAL A 306 -17.78 0.97 9.79
CA VAL A 306 -17.77 1.28 11.23
C VAL A 306 -16.84 0.29 11.91
N LEU A 307 -15.66 0.73 12.33
CA LEU A 307 -14.64 -0.11 12.95
C LEU A 307 -14.92 -0.38 14.42
N ALA A 308 -15.55 0.57 15.12
CA ALA A 308 -15.97 0.42 16.50
C ALA A 308 -17.21 1.28 16.76
N PHE A 309 -18.10 0.76 17.62
CA PHE A 309 -19.27 1.48 18.12
C PHE A 309 -19.35 1.26 19.63
N VAL A 310 -19.27 2.32 20.41
CA VAL A 310 -19.19 2.25 21.87
C VAL A 310 -20.26 3.13 22.52
N THR A 311 -21.09 2.51 23.37
CA THR A 311 -22.03 3.20 24.28
C THR A 311 -22.21 2.38 25.55
N GLY A 312 -22.19 3.01 26.73
CA GLY A 312 -22.22 2.30 28.00
C GLY A 312 -20.99 1.42 28.23
N ASN A 313 -21.16 0.39 29.08
CA ASN A 313 -20.10 -0.61 29.36
C ASN A 313 -20.58 -2.00 28.92
N PRO A 314 -20.05 -2.58 27.84
CA PRO A 314 -20.51 -3.88 27.32
C PRO A 314 -20.22 -5.04 28.29
N HIS A 315 -19.18 -4.95 29.14
CA HIS A 315 -18.82 -6.00 30.10
C HIS A 315 -19.65 -5.94 31.39
N LYS A 316 -20.23 -4.77 31.70
CA LYS A 316 -21.05 -4.58 32.91
C LYS A 316 -22.18 -3.59 32.57
N PRO A 317 -23.17 -3.99 31.77
CA PRO A 317 -24.31 -3.15 31.46
C PRO A 317 -25.08 -2.76 32.72
N ALA A 318 -25.44 -1.49 32.82
CA ALA A 318 -26.21 -0.95 33.95
C ALA A 318 -27.61 -0.54 33.48
N HIS A 319 -28.61 -0.52 34.40
CA HIS A 319 -29.96 -0.02 34.13
C HIS A 319 -29.97 1.51 34.11
N ALA A 320 -29.09 2.10 33.27
CA ALA A 320 -28.93 3.54 33.17
C ALA A 320 -28.75 3.95 31.70
N ILE A 321 -29.29 5.10 31.37
CA ILE A 321 -29.09 5.74 30.04
C ILE A 321 -27.66 6.27 30.02
N PRO A 322 -26.81 5.84 29.08
CA PRO A 322 -25.41 6.31 28.99
C PRO A 322 -25.33 7.81 28.72
N PRO A 323 -24.25 8.48 29.13
CA PRO A 323 -24.08 9.91 28.87
C PRO A 323 -23.61 10.20 27.43
N ARG A 324 -22.94 9.23 26.77
CA ARG A 324 -22.26 9.41 25.48
C ARG A 324 -22.27 8.15 24.63
N ALA A 325 -22.00 8.35 23.33
CA ALA A 325 -21.71 7.28 22.38
C ALA A 325 -20.69 7.75 21.36
N ASN A 326 -19.82 6.84 20.90
CA ASN A 326 -18.79 7.08 19.88
C ASN A 326 -18.86 5.98 18.81
N ALA A 327 -18.60 6.39 17.56
CA ALA A 327 -18.34 5.47 16.44
C ALA A 327 -17.04 5.86 15.74
N HIS A 328 -16.14 4.91 15.55
CA HIS A 328 -14.94 5.06 14.73
C HIS A 328 -15.28 4.62 13.31
N CYS A 329 -15.19 5.55 12.38
CA CYS A 329 -15.54 5.37 10.98
C CYS A 329 -14.30 5.38 10.09
N HIS A 330 -14.29 4.51 9.10
CA HIS A 330 -13.21 4.33 8.15
C HIS A 330 -13.76 4.40 6.72
N MET A 331 -13.20 5.29 5.93
CA MET A 331 -13.58 5.43 4.53
C MET A 331 -12.40 5.12 3.64
N ARG A 332 -12.60 4.19 2.70
CA ARG A 332 -11.70 3.97 1.56
C ARG A 332 -12.30 4.65 0.34
N TYR A 333 -11.50 5.43 -0.38
CA TYR A 333 -11.99 6.19 -1.53
C TYR A 333 -11.06 6.08 -2.74
N VAL A 334 -11.64 6.28 -3.92
CA VAL A 334 -10.94 6.21 -5.21
C VAL A 334 -10.69 7.59 -5.78
N VAL A 335 -9.81 7.69 -6.76
CA VAL A 335 -9.49 8.92 -7.50
C VAL A 335 -10.77 9.53 -8.10
N GLY A 336 -10.88 10.86 -8.04
CA GLY A 336 -12.04 11.64 -8.48
C GLY A 336 -13.07 11.88 -7.38
N SER A 337 -12.91 11.28 -6.19
CA SER A 337 -13.70 11.62 -5.01
C SER A 337 -13.34 13.00 -4.47
N ASP A 338 -14.32 13.73 -3.95
CA ASP A 338 -14.14 15.08 -3.36
C ASP A 338 -13.57 15.01 -1.93
N ALA A 339 -12.41 14.36 -1.81
CA ALA A 339 -11.81 14.01 -0.51
C ALA A 339 -11.51 15.25 0.35
N ALA A 340 -11.13 16.37 -0.23
CA ALA A 340 -10.89 17.63 0.47
C ALA A 340 -12.14 18.16 1.20
N ASN A 341 -13.32 17.72 0.80
CA ASN A 341 -14.60 18.19 1.33
C ASN A 341 -15.39 17.12 2.10
N PHE A 342 -14.84 15.92 2.32
CA PHE A 342 -15.57 14.85 3.03
C PHE A 342 -16.10 15.29 4.39
N GLY A 343 -15.30 15.95 5.19
CA GLY A 343 -15.76 16.48 6.49
C GLY A 343 -16.93 17.46 6.36
N ARG A 344 -16.90 18.32 5.36
CA ARG A 344 -17.98 19.27 5.08
C ARG A 344 -19.26 18.53 4.62
N HIS A 345 -19.12 17.52 3.78
CA HIS A 345 -20.25 16.72 3.31
C HIS A 345 -20.92 15.94 4.44
N ILE A 346 -20.12 15.35 5.33
CA ILE A 346 -20.61 14.65 6.51
C ILE A 346 -21.34 15.63 7.43
N ARG A 347 -20.71 16.76 7.78
CA ARG A 347 -21.32 17.76 8.67
C ARG A 347 -22.66 18.25 8.13
N ARG A 348 -22.69 18.65 6.86
CA ARG A 348 -23.91 19.12 6.21
C ARG A 348 -25.00 18.05 6.23
N HIS A 349 -24.65 16.81 5.90
CA HIS A 349 -25.61 15.72 5.91
C HIS A 349 -26.20 15.48 7.31
N LEU A 350 -25.40 15.52 8.36
CA LEU A 350 -25.86 15.39 9.73
C LEU A 350 -26.81 16.54 10.12
N ASP A 351 -26.47 17.77 9.77
CA ASP A 351 -27.30 18.94 10.06
C ASP A 351 -28.64 18.89 9.32
N ASP A 352 -28.63 18.59 8.02
CA ASP A 352 -29.83 18.52 7.17
C ASP A 352 -30.82 17.41 7.61
N ASN A 353 -30.30 16.37 8.31
CA ASN A 353 -31.08 15.24 8.82
C ASN A 353 -31.39 15.30 10.33
N GLY A 354 -31.17 16.46 10.96
CA GLY A 354 -31.52 16.68 12.37
C GLY A 354 -30.56 16.08 13.39
N PHE A 355 -29.30 15.85 13.00
CA PHE A 355 -28.22 15.32 13.83
C PHE A 355 -27.15 16.40 14.14
N ALA A 356 -27.57 17.63 14.38
CA ALA A 356 -26.65 18.73 14.72
C ALA A 356 -25.86 18.49 16.02
N ASP A 357 -26.40 17.65 16.90
CA ASP A 357 -25.80 17.19 18.16
C ASP A 357 -24.77 16.07 18.00
N VAL A 358 -24.59 15.53 16.79
CA VAL A 358 -23.55 14.55 16.47
C VAL A 358 -22.32 15.28 15.99
N GLU A 359 -21.25 15.22 16.75
CA GLU A 359 -19.97 15.86 16.41
C GLU A 359 -19.11 14.92 15.57
N MET A 360 -18.39 15.46 14.59
CA MET A 360 -17.32 14.78 13.91
C MET A 360 -15.98 15.26 14.49
N VAL A 361 -15.19 14.32 15.02
CA VAL A 361 -13.89 14.61 15.63
C VAL A 361 -12.81 13.68 15.04
N ASN A 362 -11.54 14.01 15.26
CA ASN A 362 -10.40 13.20 14.85
C ASN A 362 -10.43 12.82 13.35
N ALA A 363 -10.86 13.77 12.49
CA ALA A 363 -10.90 13.56 11.05
C ALA A 363 -9.48 13.67 10.47
N VAL A 364 -8.96 12.56 9.93
CA VAL A 364 -7.59 12.46 9.39
C VAL A 364 -7.61 11.75 8.04
N SER A 365 -6.96 12.36 7.05
CA SER A 365 -6.63 11.68 5.77
C SER A 365 -5.21 11.15 5.87
N HIS A 366 -5.03 9.82 5.86
CA HIS A 366 -3.70 9.20 5.95
C HIS A 366 -3.03 9.11 4.58
N TYR A 367 -3.73 8.58 3.59
CA TYR A 367 -3.24 8.44 2.22
C TYR A 367 -4.22 9.07 1.24
N ALA A 368 -3.71 9.74 0.23
CA ALA A 368 -4.52 10.21 -0.90
C ALA A 368 -4.76 9.07 -1.90
N ALA A 369 -5.92 9.09 -2.56
CA ALA A 369 -6.19 8.19 -3.66
C ALA A 369 -5.38 8.62 -4.89
N THR A 370 -4.65 7.70 -5.48
CA THR A 370 -3.79 7.95 -6.64
C THR A 370 -4.00 6.90 -7.72
N ARG A 371 -3.72 7.27 -8.97
CA ARG A 371 -3.78 6.34 -10.09
C ARG A 371 -3.05 6.89 -11.31
N LEU A 372 -2.11 6.14 -11.85
CA LEU A 372 -1.59 6.36 -13.19
C LEU A 372 -2.69 6.08 -14.22
N ASP A 373 -2.74 6.85 -15.31
CA ASP A 373 -3.68 6.56 -16.41
C ASP A 373 -3.42 5.14 -16.94
N PRO A 374 -4.45 4.29 -16.98
CA PRO A 374 -4.30 2.94 -17.53
C PRO A 374 -3.82 2.87 -18.97
N ASN A 375 -3.98 3.94 -19.73
CA ASN A 375 -3.49 4.05 -21.12
C ASN A 375 -2.06 4.60 -21.21
N ASP A 376 -1.40 4.85 -20.07
CA ASP A 376 0.00 5.28 -20.08
C ASP A 376 0.90 4.20 -20.68
N LEU A 377 1.88 4.60 -21.51
CA LEU A 377 2.79 3.67 -22.20
C LEU A 377 3.55 2.75 -21.21
N TRP A 378 3.84 3.23 -20.00
CA TRP A 378 4.49 2.42 -18.97
C TRP A 378 3.62 1.27 -18.47
N VAL A 379 2.28 1.41 -18.53
CA VAL A 379 1.35 0.36 -18.09
C VAL A 379 1.39 -0.83 -19.04
N GLU A 380 1.27 -0.58 -20.36
CA GLU A 380 1.33 -1.65 -21.36
C GLU A 380 2.71 -2.31 -21.40
N TRP A 381 3.79 -1.52 -21.37
CA TRP A 381 5.15 -2.04 -21.26
C TRP A 381 5.36 -2.94 -20.03
N GLY A 382 4.93 -2.48 -18.86
CA GLY A 382 5.07 -3.27 -17.62
C GLY A 382 4.28 -4.57 -17.68
N LYS A 383 3.03 -4.52 -18.14
CA LYS A 383 2.17 -5.69 -18.34
C LYS A 383 2.79 -6.68 -19.32
N GLU A 384 3.29 -6.23 -20.47
CA GLU A 384 3.93 -7.08 -21.47
C GLU A 384 5.20 -7.74 -20.95
N SER A 385 6.07 -6.99 -20.26
CA SER A 385 7.31 -7.52 -19.68
C SER A 385 7.04 -8.57 -18.61
N ILE A 386 6.08 -8.32 -17.71
CA ILE A 386 5.65 -9.27 -16.67
C ILE A 386 5.08 -10.52 -17.32
N THR A 387 4.16 -10.38 -18.28
CA THR A 387 3.51 -11.48 -18.98
C THR A 387 4.52 -12.34 -19.75
N ARG A 388 5.48 -11.70 -20.45
CA ARG A 388 6.54 -12.39 -21.17
C ARG A 388 7.44 -13.22 -20.25
N THR A 389 7.67 -12.76 -19.02
CA THR A 389 8.53 -13.45 -18.07
C THR A 389 7.81 -14.59 -17.35
N SER A 390 6.59 -14.36 -16.88
CA SER A 390 5.80 -15.33 -16.13
C SER A 390 5.07 -16.36 -17.00
N GLY A 391 4.79 -16.02 -18.27
CA GLY A 391 3.91 -16.79 -19.14
C GLY A 391 2.41 -16.65 -18.82
N VAL A 392 2.07 -15.82 -17.82
CA VAL A 392 0.69 -15.56 -17.36
C VAL A 392 0.36 -14.10 -17.58
N SER A 393 -0.84 -13.81 -18.12
CA SER A 393 -1.30 -12.43 -18.30
C SER A 393 -1.38 -11.71 -16.94
N ALA A 394 -0.59 -10.65 -16.78
CA ALA A 394 -0.60 -9.86 -15.56
C ALA A 394 -1.97 -9.21 -15.31
N ALA A 395 -2.45 -9.26 -14.08
CA ALA A 395 -3.60 -8.47 -13.67
C ALA A 395 -3.18 -7.00 -13.53
N VAL A 396 -3.83 -6.11 -14.26
CA VAL A 396 -3.64 -4.66 -14.08
C VAL A 396 -4.78 -4.13 -13.23
N LEU A 397 -4.46 -3.57 -12.07
CA LEU A 397 -5.42 -2.99 -11.15
C LEU A 397 -5.25 -1.48 -11.10
N PRO A 398 -6.35 -0.71 -11.19
CA PRO A 398 -6.28 0.75 -11.21
C PRO A 398 -5.65 1.34 -9.95
N ASN A 399 -5.79 0.62 -8.86
CA ASN A 399 -5.22 0.98 -7.55
C ASN A 399 -5.15 -0.26 -6.66
N PHE A 400 -4.25 -0.24 -5.70
CA PHE A 400 -4.27 -1.18 -4.59
C PHE A 400 -5.52 -0.98 -3.73
N GLY A 401 -6.08 -2.05 -3.18
CA GLY A 401 -7.28 -1.99 -2.31
C GLY A 401 -6.98 -1.38 -0.93
N GLY A 402 -5.75 -1.48 -0.46
CA GLY A 402 -5.22 -0.82 0.72
C GLY A 402 -4.76 0.62 0.48
N GLY A 403 -4.04 1.19 1.45
CA GLY A 403 -3.31 2.44 1.32
C GLY A 403 -1.83 2.16 1.01
N LEU A 404 -1.22 3.02 0.21
CA LEU A 404 0.22 3.08 -0.04
C LEU A 404 0.62 4.56 -0.05
N PRO A 405 1.86 4.91 0.28
CA PRO A 405 2.33 6.29 0.26
C PRO A 405 2.58 6.80 -1.18
N ASN A 406 1.78 6.34 -2.14
CA ASN A 406 1.99 6.59 -3.56
C ASN A 406 1.88 8.07 -3.96
N ALA A 407 1.11 8.88 -3.22
CA ALA A 407 0.98 10.31 -3.49
C ALA A 407 2.32 11.06 -3.37
N CYS A 408 3.22 10.60 -2.50
CA CYS A 408 4.56 11.17 -2.37
C CYS A 408 5.35 11.06 -3.69
N PHE A 409 5.14 9.99 -4.44
CA PHE A 409 5.82 9.72 -5.71
C PHE A 409 5.05 10.27 -6.91
N SER A 410 3.73 10.03 -6.98
CA SER A 410 2.91 10.43 -8.13
C SER A 410 2.56 11.92 -8.14
N GLU A 411 2.34 12.55 -6.98
CA GLU A 411 1.93 13.96 -6.90
C GLU A 411 3.09 14.87 -6.49
N THR A 412 3.79 14.54 -5.38
CA THR A 412 4.88 15.37 -4.89
C THR A 412 6.10 15.33 -5.82
N LEU A 413 6.50 14.18 -6.32
CA LEU A 413 7.58 14.04 -7.29
C LEU A 413 7.11 14.13 -8.74
N GLY A 414 5.81 13.89 -9.01
CA GLY A 414 5.22 13.97 -10.36
C GLY A 414 5.56 12.79 -11.27
N LEU A 415 5.81 11.61 -10.69
CA LEU A 415 6.27 10.43 -11.41
C LEU A 415 5.12 9.53 -11.88
N PRO A 416 5.21 8.88 -13.03
CA PRO A 416 4.41 7.69 -13.33
C PRO A 416 4.81 6.56 -12.37
N THR A 417 3.83 5.93 -11.72
CA THR A 417 4.07 4.93 -10.68
C THR A 417 3.49 3.58 -11.04
N LEU A 418 4.33 2.54 -10.95
CA LEU A 418 3.97 1.14 -11.14
C LEU A 418 4.34 0.36 -9.85
N TRP A 419 3.38 -0.35 -9.29
CA TRP A 419 3.60 -1.21 -8.14
C TRP A 419 3.48 -2.69 -8.55
N VAL A 420 4.54 -3.45 -8.31
CA VAL A 420 4.64 -4.87 -8.67
C VAL A 420 4.76 -5.70 -7.39
N PRO A 421 3.65 -6.10 -6.77
CA PRO A 421 3.65 -6.83 -5.51
C PRO A 421 4.20 -8.24 -5.65
N HIS A 422 4.82 -8.75 -4.58
CA HIS A 422 5.43 -10.07 -4.55
C HIS A 422 4.85 -11.02 -3.51
N SER A 423 4.02 -10.52 -2.59
CA SER A 423 3.28 -11.34 -1.63
C SER A 423 1.92 -11.79 -2.17
N TYR A 424 1.08 -12.40 -1.36
CA TYR A 424 -0.25 -12.89 -1.75
C TYR A 424 -1.24 -12.74 -0.58
N PRO A 425 -2.58 -12.79 -0.81
CA PRO A 425 -3.57 -12.44 0.22
C PRO A 425 -3.48 -13.29 1.50
N ALA A 426 -3.11 -14.58 1.40
CA ALA A 426 -3.03 -15.50 2.54
C ALA A 426 -1.64 -15.56 3.21
N CYS A 427 -0.79 -14.55 3.00
CA CYS A 427 0.56 -14.49 3.59
C CYS A 427 0.59 -14.13 5.09
N SER A 428 -0.55 -13.90 5.72
CA SER A 428 -0.67 -13.44 7.11
C SER A 428 0.03 -12.11 7.38
N GLN A 429 0.00 -11.19 6.39
CA GLN A 429 0.49 -9.83 6.56
C GLN A 429 -0.11 -9.19 7.83
N HIS A 430 0.68 -8.48 8.62
CA HIS A 430 0.33 -7.85 9.91
C HIS A 430 -0.17 -8.83 11.00
N ALA A 431 -0.10 -10.14 10.77
CA ALA A 431 -0.51 -11.17 11.73
C ALA A 431 0.66 -12.10 12.10
N PRO A 432 0.54 -12.91 13.17
CA PRO A 432 1.47 -13.99 13.42
C PRO A 432 1.53 -14.99 12.25
N ASN A 433 2.66 -15.67 12.10
CA ASN A 433 2.94 -16.61 11.02
C ASN A 433 2.96 -15.98 9.62
N GLU A 434 3.34 -14.71 9.54
CA GLU A 434 3.62 -14.05 8.27
C GLU A 434 4.65 -14.86 7.47
N HIS A 435 4.40 -14.99 6.17
CA HIS A 435 5.27 -15.78 5.29
C HIS A 435 5.16 -15.37 3.83
N ILE A 436 6.20 -15.70 3.08
CA ILE A 436 6.21 -15.62 1.62
C ILE A 436 6.30 -17.02 1.02
N LEU A 437 5.85 -17.20 -0.21
CA LEU A 437 5.98 -18.49 -0.92
C LEU A 437 7.28 -18.53 -1.71
N ALA A 438 8.04 -19.61 -1.61
CA ALA A 438 9.29 -19.79 -2.34
C ALA A 438 9.08 -19.72 -3.86
N ASP A 439 8.05 -20.39 -4.38
CA ASP A 439 7.72 -20.37 -5.82
C ASP A 439 7.35 -18.97 -6.31
N THR A 440 6.53 -18.24 -5.52
CA THR A 440 6.15 -16.87 -5.85
C THR A 440 7.37 -15.93 -5.76
N THR A 441 8.27 -16.16 -4.81
CA THR A 441 9.52 -15.39 -4.66
C THR A 441 10.45 -15.60 -5.86
N LEU A 442 10.61 -16.83 -6.30
CA LEU A 442 11.41 -17.15 -7.50
C LEU A 442 10.78 -16.53 -8.76
N GLU A 443 9.46 -16.62 -8.91
CA GLU A 443 8.77 -15.98 -10.02
C GLU A 443 8.93 -14.45 -9.97
N ALA A 444 8.79 -13.84 -8.80
CA ALA A 444 8.97 -12.40 -8.59
C ALA A 444 10.40 -11.94 -8.94
N LEU A 445 11.42 -12.69 -8.53
CA LEU A 445 12.80 -12.44 -8.91
C LEU A 445 12.99 -12.47 -10.43
N LYS A 446 12.40 -13.45 -11.11
CA LYS A 446 12.44 -13.53 -12.58
C LYS A 446 11.73 -12.34 -13.23
N ILE A 447 10.54 -11.99 -12.73
CA ILE A 447 9.73 -10.87 -13.23
C ILE A 447 10.53 -9.56 -13.09
N MET A 448 11.07 -9.27 -11.91
CA MET A 448 11.83 -8.03 -11.70
C MET A 448 13.12 -8.00 -12.52
N THR A 449 13.80 -9.14 -12.67
CA THR A 449 14.97 -9.24 -13.58
C THR A 449 14.58 -8.93 -15.01
N GLY A 450 13.43 -9.47 -15.47
CA GLY A 450 12.89 -9.19 -16.80
C GLY A 450 12.54 -7.72 -17.00
N LEU A 451 11.82 -7.12 -16.05
CA LEU A 451 11.44 -5.69 -16.07
C LEU A 451 12.67 -4.78 -16.12
N LEU A 452 13.64 -5.02 -15.25
CA LEU A 452 14.86 -4.19 -15.18
C LEU A 452 15.73 -4.37 -16.43
N TRP A 453 15.75 -5.56 -17.03
CA TRP A 453 16.41 -5.77 -18.33
C TRP A 453 15.71 -5.02 -19.45
N ASP A 454 14.39 -5.16 -19.54
CA ASP A 454 13.56 -4.53 -20.58
C ASP A 454 13.58 -2.99 -20.48
N LEU A 455 13.69 -2.46 -19.24
CA LEU A 455 13.87 -1.04 -19.01
C LEU A 455 15.15 -0.50 -19.66
N ALA A 456 16.24 -1.26 -19.58
CA ALA A 456 17.49 -0.92 -20.23
C ALA A 456 17.41 -0.89 -21.76
N GLU A 457 16.59 -1.77 -22.34
CA GLU A 457 16.49 -1.91 -23.80
C GLU A 457 15.46 -0.94 -24.42
N GLN A 458 14.39 -0.60 -23.68
CA GLN A 458 13.20 0.06 -24.22
C GLN A 458 12.85 1.38 -23.51
N GLY A 459 13.33 1.58 -22.28
CA GLY A 459 12.86 2.66 -21.42
C GLY A 459 13.10 4.06 -21.99
N ALA A 460 14.27 4.31 -22.60
CA ALA A 460 14.57 5.59 -23.20
C ALA A 460 13.63 5.96 -24.37
N ASP A 461 13.18 4.97 -25.14
CA ASP A 461 12.22 5.16 -26.23
C ASP A 461 10.84 5.53 -25.67
N ILE A 462 10.41 4.86 -24.60
CA ILE A 462 9.14 5.15 -23.93
C ILE A 462 9.14 6.58 -23.37
N VAL A 463 10.22 7.02 -22.71
CA VAL A 463 10.35 8.40 -22.23
C VAL A 463 10.19 9.41 -23.36
N ARG A 464 10.84 9.16 -24.51
CA ARG A 464 10.72 10.03 -25.70
C ARG A 464 9.28 10.08 -26.22
N GLN A 465 8.64 8.94 -26.38
CA GLN A 465 7.27 8.83 -26.88
C GLN A 465 6.27 9.53 -25.93
N ARG A 466 6.38 9.28 -24.60
CA ARG A 466 5.55 9.97 -23.60
C ARG A 466 5.69 11.50 -23.69
N SER A 467 6.92 11.99 -23.81
CA SER A 467 7.17 13.44 -23.92
C SER A 467 6.54 14.04 -25.17
N GLN A 468 6.52 13.30 -26.29
CA GLN A 468 5.86 13.72 -27.53
C GLN A 468 4.33 13.78 -27.37
N LEU A 469 3.74 12.75 -26.77
CA LEU A 469 2.28 12.68 -26.53
C LEU A 469 1.82 13.83 -25.61
N GLN A 470 2.54 14.12 -24.54
CA GLN A 470 2.23 15.22 -23.63
C GLN A 470 2.27 16.58 -24.32
N LYS A 471 3.25 16.81 -25.19
CA LYS A 471 3.35 18.06 -25.98
C LYS A 471 2.19 18.20 -26.98
N SER A 472 1.77 17.11 -27.62
CA SER A 472 0.63 17.11 -28.56
C SER A 472 -0.67 17.44 -27.84
N GLN A 473 -0.94 16.83 -26.69
CA GLN A 473 -2.14 17.08 -25.87
C GLN A 473 -2.19 18.54 -25.35
N SER A 474 -1.05 19.07 -24.94
CA SER A 474 -0.95 20.48 -24.49
C SER A 474 -1.19 21.48 -25.63
N ALA A 475 -0.84 21.12 -26.86
CA ALA A 475 -1.06 21.95 -28.04
C ALA A 475 -2.54 21.95 -28.53
N GLU A 476 -3.29 20.88 -28.25
CA GLU A 476 -4.72 20.79 -28.59
C GLU A 476 -5.64 21.49 -27.56
N THR A 477 -5.11 21.84 -26.40
CA THR A 477 -5.87 22.46 -25.29
C THR A 477 -5.74 24.00 -25.27
N VAL A 478 -4.88 24.58 -26.11
CA VAL A 478 -4.68 26.03 -26.32
C VAL A 478 -5.40 26.46 -27.60
#